data_336fca8ea0d0739d70a2b6387067195a
#
_entry.id   336fca8ea0d0739d70a2b6387067195a
#
_cell.length_a   1.000
_cell.length_b   1.000
_cell.length_c   1.000
_cell.angle_alpha   90.00
_cell.angle_beta   90.00
_cell.angle_gamma   90.00
#
_symmetry.space_group_name_H-M   'P 1'
#
loop_
_entity.id
_entity.type
_entity.pdbx_description
1 polymer ?
#
loop_
_entity_poly.entity_id
_entity_poly.type
_entity_poly.pdbx_seq_one_letter_code
_entity_poly.pdbx_strand_id
1 'polypeptide(L)'
;MVDVSPERFEELVDDALDAIPDELAALVHNLVVLVEEEPPPGEAQDLLGLYDGSTLGLDAAGYLPDRIFLYRRPLLDYCRTEAELVREVRVTVVHELGHHFGLDDARLHELGWA
;
A
#
# COMPACT_ATOMS: atom_id res chain seq x y z
N MET A 1 11.50 -15.53 6.05
CA MET A 1 10.57 -14.59 6.65
C MET A 1 11.33 -13.62 7.54
N VAL A 2 11.03 -12.33 7.42
CA VAL A 2 11.63 -11.33 8.29
C VAL A 2 10.80 -11.21 9.57
N ASP A 3 11.46 -10.90 10.68
CA ASP A 3 10.77 -10.78 11.97
C ASP A 3 11.07 -9.39 12.55
N VAL A 4 10.04 -8.55 12.60
CA VAL A 4 10.14 -7.22 13.17
C VAL A 4 8.92 -6.95 14.05
N SER A 5 9.10 -6.10 15.06
CA SER A 5 7.99 -5.71 15.92
C SER A 5 6.97 -4.88 15.15
N PRO A 6 5.74 -4.75 15.65
CA PRO A 6 4.75 -3.87 15.02
C PRO A 6 5.25 -2.42 14.91
N GLU A 7 5.95 -1.92 15.92
CA GLU A 7 6.47 -0.56 15.92
C GLU A 7 7.56 -0.38 14.86
N ARG A 8 8.45 -1.37 14.74
CA ARG A 8 9.48 -1.32 13.71
C ARG A 8 8.86 -1.45 12.32
N PHE A 9 7.83 -2.28 12.19
CA PHE A 9 7.13 -2.41 10.92
C PHE A 9 6.58 -1.05 10.47
N GLU A 10 5.98 -0.29 11.37
CA GLU A 10 5.44 1.02 11.02
C GLU A 10 6.54 2.00 10.61
N GLU A 11 7.71 1.95 11.25
CA GLU A 11 8.85 2.76 10.81
C GLU A 11 9.25 2.44 9.38
N LEU A 12 9.29 1.14 9.05
CA LEU A 12 9.65 0.70 7.70
C LEU A 12 8.58 1.09 6.68
N VAL A 13 7.32 1.09 7.08
CA VAL A 13 6.22 1.58 6.23
C VAL A 13 6.42 3.07 5.95
N ASP A 14 6.75 3.85 6.96
CA ASP A 14 7.01 5.29 6.77
C ASP A 14 8.16 5.52 5.79
N ASP A 15 9.23 4.75 5.92
CA ASP A 15 10.36 4.83 4.99
C ASP A 15 9.90 4.52 3.55
N ALA A 16 9.07 3.51 3.40
CA ALA A 16 8.56 3.14 2.08
C ALA A 16 7.67 4.22 1.47
N LEU A 17 6.82 4.84 2.29
CA LEU A 17 5.94 5.89 1.83
C LEU A 17 6.72 7.13 1.40
N ASP A 18 7.83 7.43 2.07
CA ASP A 18 8.70 8.54 1.69
C ASP A 18 9.35 8.32 0.31
N ALA A 19 9.42 7.09 -0.15
CA ALA A 19 10.03 6.73 -1.42
C ALA A 19 9.04 6.69 -2.59
N ILE A 20 7.78 6.99 -2.36
CA ILE A 20 6.77 7.01 -3.43
C ILE A 20 7.04 8.20 -4.35
N PRO A 21 6.98 8.00 -5.68
CA PRO A 21 7.21 9.11 -6.61
C PRO A 21 6.30 10.30 -6.34
N ASP A 22 6.87 11.49 -6.35
CA ASP A 22 6.12 12.73 -6.08
C ASP A 22 4.95 12.92 -7.04
N GLU A 23 5.13 12.54 -8.30
CA GLU A 23 4.08 12.67 -9.30
C GLU A 23 2.88 11.79 -8.97
N LEU A 24 3.12 10.60 -8.44
CA LEU A 24 2.04 9.73 -8.02
C LEU A 24 1.40 10.23 -6.75
N ALA A 25 2.20 10.66 -5.79
CA ALA A 25 1.70 11.20 -4.52
C ALA A 25 0.82 12.43 -4.76
N ALA A 26 1.13 13.24 -5.76
CA ALA A 26 0.36 14.43 -6.08
C ALA A 26 -1.05 14.12 -6.61
N LEU A 27 -1.29 12.91 -7.09
CA LEU A 27 -2.60 12.49 -7.56
C LEU A 27 -3.53 12.12 -6.41
N VAL A 28 -2.98 11.93 -5.22
CA VAL A 28 -3.74 11.45 -4.07
C VAL A 28 -4.03 12.63 -3.15
N HIS A 29 -5.30 12.89 -2.93
CA HIS A 29 -5.71 14.06 -2.13
C HIS A 29 -6.13 13.71 -0.72
N ASN A 30 -6.59 12.51 -0.48
CA ASN A 30 -7.15 12.18 0.82
C ASN A 30 -7.00 10.69 1.03
N LEU A 31 -5.82 10.29 1.46
CA LEU A 31 -5.46 8.88 1.59
C LEU A 31 -4.93 8.61 2.98
N VAL A 32 -5.38 7.52 3.56
CA VAL A 32 -4.85 6.99 4.81
C VAL A 32 -4.27 5.61 4.53
N VAL A 33 -3.08 5.35 5.06
CA VAL A 33 -2.46 4.02 5.00
C VAL A 33 -2.60 3.40 6.39
N LEU A 34 -3.24 2.25 6.44
CA LEU A 34 -3.54 1.54 7.69
C LEU A 34 -2.85 0.18 7.68
N VAL A 35 -2.29 -0.19 8.81
CA VAL A 35 -1.63 -1.49 8.97
C VAL A 35 -2.56 -2.42 9.74
N GLU A 36 -2.86 -3.58 9.16
CA GLU A 36 -3.61 -4.63 9.80
C GLU A 36 -2.73 -5.88 9.87
N GLU A 37 -3.02 -6.77 10.81
CA GLU A 37 -2.20 -7.97 10.96
C GLU A 37 -2.45 -8.96 9.83
N GLU A 38 -3.71 -9.17 9.45
CA GLU A 38 -4.08 -10.19 8.46
C GLU A 38 -5.19 -9.67 7.57
N PRO A 39 -5.29 -10.19 6.33
CA PRO A 39 -6.43 -9.86 5.48
C PRO A 39 -7.75 -10.30 6.13
N PRO A 40 -8.86 -9.61 5.81
CA PRO A 40 -10.14 -9.99 6.37
C PRO A 40 -10.62 -11.34 5.84
N PRO A 41 -11.53 -12.00 6.55
CA PRO A 41 -12.13 -13.24 6.05
C PRO A 41 -12.76 -13.00 4.68
N GLY A 42 -12.57 -13.95 3.78
CA GLY A 42 -13.08 -13.82 2.42
C GLY A 42 -12.04 -13.33 1.43
N GLU A 43 -10.97 -12.71 1.89
CA GLU A 43 -9.85 -12.32 1.04
C GLU A 43 -8.76 -13.40 1.08
N ALA A 44 -7.91 -13.44 0.06
CA ALA A 44 -6.75 -14.31 0.07
C ALA A 44 -5.88 -13.97 1.27
N GLN A 45 -5.46 -14.99 2.03
CA GLN A 45 -4.73 -14.76 3.27
C GLN A 45 -3.26 -14.40 3.06
N ASP A 46 -2.77 -14.50 1.83
CA ASP A 46 -1.43 -14.04 1.44
C ASP A 46 -1.46 -12.67 0.75
N LEU A 47 -2.60 -12.00 0.74
CA LEU A 47 -2.74 -10.67 0.16
C LEU A 47 -1.86 -9.68 0.93
N LEU A 48 -1.05 -8.91 0.22
CA LEU A 48 -0.10 -7.99 0.84
C LEU A 48 -0.72 -6.64 1.19
N GLY A 49 -1.69 -6.20 0.42
CA GLY A 49 -2.37 -4.94 0.64
C GLY A 49 -3.65 -4.84 -0.17
N LEU A 50 -4.46 -3.84 0.14
CA LEU A 50 -5.75 -3.64 -0.52
C LEU A 50 -6.11 -2.16 -0.50
N TYR A 51 -6.51 -1.64 -1.65
CA TYR A 51 -7.05 -0.30 -1.75
C TYR A 51 -8.57 -0.36 -1.49
N ASP A 52 -9.02 0.48 -0.58
CA ASP A 52 -10.44 0.61 -0.27
C ASP A 52 -10.82 2.08 -0.43
N GLY A 53 -11.36 2.42 -1.57
CA GLY A 53 -11.80 3.77 -1.84
C GLY A 53 -13.21 4.01 -1.32
N SER A 54 -13.41 5.15 -0.72
CA SER A 54 -14.72 5.58 -0.26
C SER A 54 -15.56 6.14 -1.40
N THR A 55 -15.27 5.72 -2.57
CA THR A 55 -15.66 6.35 -3.81
C THR A 55 -17.09 6.11 -4.21
N LEU A 56 -17.85 5.45 -3.41
CA LEU A 56 -19.18 5.02 -3.78
C LEU A 56 -20.19 6.14 -3.83
N GLY A 57 -19.75 7.37 -3.89
CA GLY A 57 -20.64 8.51 -3.90
C GLY A 57 -21.24 8.84 -2.55
N LEU A 58 -21.00 7.98 -1.57
CA LEU A 58 -21.43 8.24 -0.21
C LEU A 58 -20.67 9.40 0.41
N ASP A 59 -19.48 9.62 -0.11
CA ASP A 59 -18.63 10.71 0.30
C ASP A 59 -18.58 11.74 -0.81
N ALA A 60 -19.72 12.16 -1.28
CA ALA A 60 -19.83 13.11 -2.39
C ALA A 60 -19.11 14.41 -2.08
N ALA A 61 -18.94 14.75 -0.82
CA ALA A 61 -18.26 15.97 -0.42
C ALA A 61 -16.76 15.77 -0.22
N GLY A 62 -16.25 14.53 -0.35
CA GLY A 62 -14.83 14.23 -0.21
C GLY A 62 -14.31 14.30 1.22
N TYR A 63 -15.17 14.06 2.19
CA TYR A 63 -14.78 14.14 3.59
C TYR A 63 -14.13 12.89 4.13
N LEU A 64 -14.43 11.73 3.55
CA LEU A 64 -13.87 10.46 4.01
C LEU A 64 -12.64 10.12 3.18
N PRO A 65 -11.51 9.77 3.81
CA PRO A 65 -10.33 9.42 3.05
C PRO A 65 -10.46 8.05 2.38
N ASP A 66 -9.80 7.90 1.26
CA ASP A 66 -9.53 6.58 0.70
C ASP A 66 -8.52 5.89 1.61
N ARG A 67 -8.54 4.57 1.62
CA ARG A 67 -7.70 3.79 2.50
C ARG A 67 -6.91 2.76 1.72
N ILE A 68 -5.64 2.60 2.09
CA ILE A 68 -4.85 1.44 1.67
C ILE A 68 -4.54 0.65 2.93
N PHE A 69 -4.91 -0.62 2.93
CA PHE A 69 -4.54 -1.53 3.99
C PHE A 69 -3.26 -2.25 3.61
N LEU A 70 -2.34 -2.36 4.56
CA LEU A 70 -1.14 -3.17 4.43
C LEU A 70 -1.24 -4.29 5.45
N TYR A 71 -1.01 -5.52 5.01
CA TYR A 71 -1.18 -6.68 5.87
C TYR A 71 0.19 -7.15 6.35
N ARG A 72 0.44 -6.92 7.63
CA ARG A 72 1.76 -7.13 8.21
C ARG A 72 2.22 -8.57 8.10
N ARG A 73 1.40 -9.53 8.50
CA ARG A 73 1.79 -10.95 8.48
C ARG A 73 2.18 -11.44 7.09
N PRO A 74 1.35 -11.25 6.08
CA PRO A 74 1.73 -11.64 4.72
C PRO A 74 2.99 -10.96 4.24
N LEU A 75 3.18 -9.67 4.55
CA LEU A 75 4.38 -8.96 4.14
C LEU A 75 5.62 -9.52 4.82
N LEU A 76 5.54 -9.83 6.11
CA LEU A 76 6.66 -10.45 6.81
C LEU A 76 7.00 -11.82 6.24
N ASP A 77 5.99 -12.61 5.90
CA ASP A 77 6.19 -13.95 5.33
C ASP A 77 6.81 -13.88 3.94
N TYR A 78 6.49 -12.84 3.18
CA TYR A 78 6.97 -12.67 1.82
C TYR A 78 8.42 -12.20 1.77
N CYS A 79 8.86 -11.43 2.75
CA CYS A 79 10.17 -10.79 2.74
C CYS A 79 11.16 -11.51 3.66
N ARG A 80 12.44 -11.38 3.35
CA ARG A 80 13.52 -11.99 4.14
C ARG A 80 14.34 -10.98 4.91
N THR A 81 14.33 -9.71 4.49
CA THR A 81 15.11 -8.64 5.12
C THR A 81 14.24 -7.40 5.28
N GLU A 82 14.68 -6.49 6.13
CA GLU A 82 13.98 -5.21 6.28
C GLU A 82 14.04 -4.40 4.99
N ALA A 83 15.15 -4.46 4.26
CA ALA A 83 15.27 -3.77 2.98
C ALA A 83 14.25 -4.29 1.95
N GLU A 84 14.06 -5.60 1.89
CA GLU A 84 13.03 -6.18 1.04
C GLU A 84 11.64 -5.73 1.48
N LEU A 85 11.42 -5.65 2.78
CA LEU A 85 10.14 -5.24 3.33
C LEU A 85 9.79 -3.81 2.92
N VAL A 86 10.75 -2.88 3.04
CA VAL A 86 10.56 -1.50 2.60
C VAL A 86 10.22 -1.46 1.12
N ARG A 87 10.95 -2.21 0.30
CA ARG A 87 10.69 -2.26 -1.13
C ARG A 87 9.31 -2.81 -1.44
N GLU A 88 8.92 -3.91 -0.78
CA GLU A 88 7.63 -4.54 -1.06
C GLU A 88 6.46 -3.68 -0.59
N VAL A 89 6.60 -2.99 0.53
CA VAL A 89 5.58 -2.04 0.96
C VAL A 89 5.42 -0.95 -0.09
N ARG A 90 6.52 -0.38 -0.57
CA ARG A 90 6.47 0.65 -1.62
C ARG A 90 5.81 0.12 -2.88
N VAL A 91 6.22 -1.07 -3.33
CA VAL A 91 5.66 -1.69 -4.54
C VAL A 91 4.16 -1.92 -4.37
N THR A 92 3.75 -2.44 -3.21
CA THR A 92 2.34 -2.69 -2.93
C THR A 92 1.52 -1.41 -2.98
N VAL A 93 1.99 -0.35 -2.34
CA VAL A 93 1.28 0.93 -2.32
C VAL A 93 1.21 1.53 -3.73
N VAL A 94 2.34 1.55 -4.45
CA VAL A 94 2.37 2.09 -5.82
C VAL A 94 1.43 1.30 -6.73
N HIS A 95 1.42 -0.02 -6.60
CA HIS A 95 0.57 -0.89 -7.41
C HIS A 95 -0.91 -0.59 -7.17
N GLU A 96 -1.31 -0.52 -5.90
CA GLU A 96 -2.71 -0.28 -5.55
C GLU A 96 -3.14 1.13 -5.95
N LEU A 97 -2.32 2.13 -5.74
CA LEU A 97 -2.61 3.49 -6.18
C LEU A 97 -2.69 3.56 -7.70
N GLY A 98 -1.74 2.93 -8.38
CA GLY A 98 -1.70 2.93 -9.84
C GLY A 98 -2.96 2.35 -10.43
N HIS A 99 -3.39 1.19 -9.93
CA HIS A 99 -4.62 0.56 -10.41
C HIS A 99 -5.84 1.43 -10.16
N HIS A 100 -5.88 2.11 -9.03
CA HIS A 100 -6.98 3.02 -8.73
C HIS A 100 -7.08 4.15 -9.76
N PHE A 101 -5.94 4.63 -10.24
CA PHE A 101 -5.91 5.68 -11.26
C PHE A 101 -5.88 5.13 -12.68
N GLY A 102 -6.17 3.83 -12.86
CA GLY A 102 -6.27 3.23 -14.18
C GLY A 102 -4.94 2.90 -14.83
N LEU A 103 -3.87 2.86 -14.07
CA LEU A 103 -2.55 2.51 -14.58
C LEU A 103 -2.29 1.03 -14.38
N ASP A 104 -1.99 0.30 -15.44
CA ASP A 104 -1.61 -1.10 -15.33
C ASP A 104 -0.10 -1.22 -15.04
N ASP A 105 0.35 -2.45 -14.82
CA ASP A 105 1.74 -2.72 -14.48
C ASP A 105 2.70 -2.24 -15.57
N ALA A 106 2.34 -2.43 -16.81
CA ALA A 106 3.18 -1.98 -17.92
C ALA A 106 3.38 -0.47 -17.89
N ARG A 107 2.30 0.27 -17.61
CA ARG A 107 2.38 1.71 -17.55
C ARG A 107 3.19 2.18 -16.33
N LEU A 108 3.04 1.49 -15.21
CA LEU A 108 3.84 1.82 -14.02
C LEU A 108 5.34 1.62 -14.31
N HIS A 109 5.70 0.57 -15.01
CA HIS A 109 7.08 0.35 -15.43
C HIS A 109 7.57 1.43 -16.38
N GLU A 110 6.75 1.82 -17.34
CA GLU A 110 7.11 2.88 -18.28
C GLU A 110 7.39 4.20 -17.57
N LEU A 111 6.62 4.49 -16.52
CA LEU A 111 6.79 5.70 -15.74
C LEU A 111 7.94 5.61 -14.75
N GLY A 112 8.52 4.42 -14.57
CA GLY A 112 9.59 4.20 -13.60
C GLY A 112 9.08 4.14 -12.16
N TRP A 113 7.80 3.88 -11.96
CA TRP A 113 7.19 3.87 -10.64
C TRP A 113 7.08 2.46 -10.03
N ALA A 114 7.24 1.43 -10.83
CA ALA A 114 7.17 0.04 -10.34
C ALA A 114 8.54 -0.58 -10.16
#